data_526d51783e7deb3120f00747d6822857
#
_entry.id   526d51783e7deb3120f00747d6822857
#
_cell.length_a   1.000
_cell.length_b   1.000
_cell.length_c   1.000
_cell.angle_alpha   90.00
_cell.angle_beta   90.00
_cell.angle_gamma   90.00
#
_symmetry.space_group_name_H-M   'P 1'
#
loop_
_entity.id
_entity.type
_entity.pdbx_description
1 polymer ?
#
loop_
_entity_poly.entity_id
_entity_poly.type
_entity_poly.pdbx_seq_one_letter_code
_entity_poly.pdbx_strand_id
1 'polypeptide(L)'
;MIFKNIAGPTGYAKRNIMSGCVTSAFELIIDRHIMEHIKDCTETEVHRVLKKDWTITVAELRSFLGILYARAAYEARSLKASERLQTDKFALLSEIWNRFINNSQDCYKPYENISIDKQLFPTKVRCRFTQYIPNKPHKFGVKFWLAVDVQTEYISNGFPYMGKDETRCSRGKRTR
;
A
#
# COMPACT_ATOMS: atom_id res chain seq x y z
N MET A 1 18.60 -14.03 30.39
CA MET A 1 19.16 -14.05 29.03
C MET A 1 18.35 -13.05 28.18
N ILE A 2 18.88 -11.85 27.93
CA ILE A 2 18.18 -10.83 27.15
C ILE A 2 18.51 -11.14 25.69
N PHE A 3 17.54 -11.66 24.96
CA PHE A 3 17.67 -11.80 23.50
C PHE A 3 17.67 -10.38 22.89
N LYS A 4 18.84 -9.83 22.62
CA LYS A 4 18.96 -8.63 21.80
C LYS A 4 18.48 -8.97 20.38
N ASN A 5 17.25 -8.58 20.05
CA ASN A 5 16.78 -8.62 18.67
C ASN A 5 17.62 -7.62 17.88
N ILE A 6 18.53 -8.11 17.06
CA ILE A 6 19.34 -7.26 16.19
C ILE A 6 18.41 -6.74 15.09
N ALA A 7 18.22 -5.41 15.07
CA ALA A 7 17.46 -4.74 14.02
C ALA A 7 18.16 -4.85 12.66
N GLY A 8 17.38 -4.77 11.58
CA GLY A 8 17.91 -4.81 10.22
C GLY A 8 17.33 -5.96 9.37
N PRO A 9 17.89 -6.18 8.19
CA PRO A 9 17.44 -7.23 7.29
C PRO A 9 17.50 -8.61 7.96
N THR A 10 16.43 -9.36 7.86
CA THR A 10 16.32 -10.71 8.42
C THR A 10 17.27 -11.68 7.73
N GLY A 11 17.50 -12.84 8.33
CA GLY A 11 18.23 -13.93 7.68
C GLY A 11 17.55 -14.39 6.37
N TYR A 12 16.22 -14.30 6.30
CA TYR A 12 15.46 -14.57 5.08
C TYR A 12 15.82 -13.57 3.98
N ALA A 13 15.72 -12.27 4.25
CA ALA A 13 16.07 -11.23 3.27
C ALA A 13 17.52 -11.34 2.80
N LYS A 14 18.46 -11.54 3.74
CA LYS A 14 19.91 -11.69 3.42
C LYS A 14 20.20 -12.86 2.49
N ARG A 15 19.50 -13.98 2.62
CA ARG A 15 19.70 -15.16 1.74
C ARG A 15 19.08 -14.98 0.36
N ASN A 16 18.00 -14.21 0.25
CA ASN A 16 17.22 -14.10 -0.98
C ASN A 16 17.55 -12.84 -1.79
N ILE A 17 18.28 -11.88 -1.23
CA ILE A 17 18.75 -10.72 -1.99
C ILE A 17 20.07 -11.08 -2.65
N MET A 18 20.08 -11.08 -3.97
CA MET A 18 21.32 -11.21 -4.75
C MET A 18 22.11 -9.89 -4.69
N SER A 19 23.40 -9.97 -4.34
CA SER A 19 24.25 -8.79 -4.24
C SER A 19 24.25 -7.99 -5.55
N GLY A 20 23.99 -6.69 -5.42
CA GLY A 20 23.90 -5.78 -6.55
C GLY A 20 22.62 -5.85 -7.38
N CYS A 21 21.68 -6.72 -7.03
CA CYS A 21 20.42 -6.88 -7.76
C CYS A 21 19.26 -6.21 -7.01
N VAL A 22 18.91 -5.00 -7.39
CA VAL A 22 17.77 -4.26 -6.81
C VAL A 22 16.44 -4.98 -7.05
N THR A 23 16.32 -5.69 -8.18
CA THR A 23 15.11 -6.42 -8.54
C THR A 23 14.80 -7.53 -7.53
N SER A 24 15.83 -8.25 -7.03
CA SER A 24 15.61 -9.30 -6.03
C SER A 24 15.09 -8.74 -4.69
N ALA A 25 15.54 -7.56 -4.28
CA ALA A 25 15.02 -6.89 -3.09
C ALA A 25 13.56 -6.42 -3.29
N PHE A 26 13.24 -5.89 -4.48
CA PHE A 26 11.87 -5.53 -4.82
C PHE A 26 10.92 -6.74 -4.80
N GLU A 27 11.36 -7.88 -5.36
CA GLU A 27 10.56 -9.10 -5.45
C GLU A 27 10.29 -9.77 -4.10
N LEU A 28 11.09 -9.48 -3.07
CA LEU A 28 10.80 -9.93 -1.71
C LEU A 28 9.61 -9.20 -1.09
N ILE A 29 9.38 -7.95 -1.47
CA ILE A 29 8.29 -7.13 -0.93
C ILE A 29 7.06 -7.21 -1.85
N ILE A 30 7.28 -7.02 -3.15
CA ILE A 30 6.25 -7.11 -4.20
C ILE A 30 6.46 -8.45 -4.92
N ASP A 31 6.01 -9.50 -4.29
CA ASP A 31 6.21 -10.85 -4.78
C ASP A 31 5.35 -11.18 -6.02
N ARG A 32 5.59 -12.36 -6.58
CA ARG A 32 4.89 -12.82 -7.79
C ARG A 32 3.37 -12.85 -7.60
N HIS A 33 2.89 -13.23 -6.42
CA HIS A 33 1.46 -13.31 -6.16
C HIS A 33 0.78 -11.92 -6.18
N ILE A 34 1.45 -10.92 -5.59
CA ILE A 34 0.98 -9.51 -5.68
C ILE A 34 0.93 -9.08 -7.15
N MET A 35 1.96 -9.41 -7.93
CA MET A 35 2.02 -9.04 -9.35
C MET A 35 0.93 -9.74 -10.18
N GLU A 36 0.68 -11.03 -9.96
CA GLU A 36 -0.39 -11.78 -10.61
C GLU A 36 -1.77 -11.22 -10.25
N HIS A 37 -2.00 -10.91 -8.98
CA HIS A 37 -3.26 -10.31 -8.55
C HIS A 37 -3.51 -8.93 -9.22
N ILE A 38 -2.49 -8.08 -9.30
CA ILE A 38 -2.59 -6.80 -10.00
C ILE A 38 -2.92 -7.01 -11.48
N LYS A 39 -2.27 -7.98 -12.12
CA LYS A 39 -2.53 -8.37 -13.51
C LYS A 39 -4.00 -8.75 -13.72
N ASP A 40 -4.51 -9.70 -12.92
CA ASP A 40 -5.86 -10.24 -13.06
C ASP A 40 -6.92 -9.15 -12.83
N CYS A 41 -6.73 -8.30 -11.83
CA CYS A 41 -7.60 -7.15 -11.60
C CYS A 41 -7.57 -6.16 -12.78
N THR A 42 -6.39 -5.93 -13.37
CA THR A 42 -6.22 -5.01 -14.50
C THR A 42 -6.92 -5.56 -15.75
N GLU A 43 -6.73 -6.83 -16.09
CA GLU A 43 -7.38 -7.50 -17.21
C GLU A 43 -8.90 -7.47 -17.06
N THR A 44 -9.40 -7.81 -15.87
CA THR A 44 -10.83 -7.77 -15.55
C THR A 44 -11.43 -6.37 -15.77
N GLU A 45 -10.73 -5.34 -15.33
CA GLU A 45 -11.21 -3.95 -15.45
C GLU A 45 -11.16 -3.47 -16.92
N VAL A 46 -10.11 -3.81 -17.66
CA VAL A 46 -10.00 -3.50 -19.09
C VAL A 46 -11.13 -4.17 -19.87
N HIS A 47 -11.40 -5.46 -19.61
CA HIS A 47 -12.52 -6.16 -20.25
C HIS A 47 -13.86 -5.49 -19.92
N ARG A 48 -14.08 -5.08 -18.67
CA ARG A 48 -15.29 -4.38 -18.22
C ARG A 48 -15.51 -3.05 -18.96
N VAL A 49 -14.42 -2.25 -19.11
CA VAL A 49 -14.50 -0.89 -19.65
C VAL A 49 -14.48 -0.88 -21.18
N LEU A 50 -13.55 -1.60 -21.77
CA LEU A 50 -13.30 -1.55 -23.22
C LEU A 50 -14.07 -2.63 -23.99
N LYS A 51 -14.68 -3.61 -23.31
CA LYS A 51 -15.37 -4.75 -23.93
C LYS A 51 -14.49 -5.51 -24.94
N LYS A 52 -13.20 -5.55 -24.68
CA LYS A 52 -12.20 -6.24 -25.51
C LYS A 52 -11.42 -7.22 -24.65
N ASP A 53 -11.08 -8.35 -25.24
CA ASP A 53 -10.12 -9.28 -24.66
C ASP A 53 -8.73 -8.65 -24.78
N TRP A 54 -8.16 -8.34 -23.64
CA TRP A 54 -6.83 -7.76 -23.52
C TRP A 54 -6.09 -8.44 -22.37
N THR A 55 -4.87 -8.78 -22.60
CA THR A 55 -4.01 -9.45 -21.62
C THR A 55 -2.69 -8.70 -21.47
N ILE A 56 -2.08 -8.81 -20.31
CA ILE A 56 -0.77 -8.28 -20.01
C ILE A 56 0.08 -9.35 -19.32
N THR A 57 1.32 -9.46 -19.71
CA THR A 57 2.26 -10.34 -19.02
C THR A 57 2.79 -9.70 -17.74
N VAL A 58 3.26 -10.51 -16.78
CA VAL A 58 3.92 -10.00 -15.57
C VAL A 58 5.16 -9.17 -15.90
N ALA A 59 5.88 -9.51 -16.97
CA ALA A 59 7.06 -8.75 -17.41
C ALA A 59 6.68 -7.34 -17.91
N GLU A 60 5.62 -7.23 -18.71
CA GLU A 60 5.10 -5.94 -19.16
C GLU A 60 4.57 -5.10 -18.00
N LEU A 61 3.87 -5.75 -17.04
CA LEU A 61 3.41 -5.09 -15.81
C LEU A 61 4.58 -4.55 -14.98
N ARG A 62 5.68 -5.30 -14.84
CA ARG A 62 6.91 -4.82 -14.19
C ARG A 62 7.50 -3.62 -14.91
N SER A 63 7.57 -3.68 -16.24
CA SER A 63 8.05 -2.57 -17.07
C SER A 63 7.17 -1.33 -16.89
N PHE A 64 5.85 -1.51 -16.86
CA PHE A 64 4.91 -0.43 -16.60
C PHE A 64 5.08 0.18 -15.21
N LEU A 65 5.26 -0.62 -14.16
CA LEU A 65 5.57 -0.13 -12.82
C LEU A 65 6.88 0.66 -12.81
N GLY A 66 7.93 0.18 -13.50
CA GLY A 66 9.18 0.91 -13.68
C GLY A 66 8.98 2.28 -14.31
N ILE A 67 8.15 2.36 -15.36
CA ILE A 67 7.78 3.63 -16.01
C ILE A 67 6.99 4.54 -15.05
N LEU A 68 6.08 3.99 -14.23
CA LEU A 68 5.36 4.76 -13.23
C LEU A 68 6.28 5.36 -12.16
N TYR A 69 7.27 4.59 -11.70
CA TYR A 69 8.30 5.10 -10.78
C TYR A 69 9.13 6.20 -11.42
N ALA A 70 9.61 6.00 -12.64
CA ALA A 70 10.33 7.02 -13.39
C ALA A 70 9.49 8.28 -13.60
N ARG A 71 8.21 8.09 -13.94
CA ARG A 71 7.25 9.18 -14.13
C ARG A 71 6.95 9.96 -12.85
N ALA A 72 6.84 9.26 -11.69
CA ALA A 72 6.67 9.91 -10.40
C ALA A 72 7.85 10.80 -10.04
N ALA A 73 9.08 10.39 -10.38
CA ALA A 73 10.29 11.18 -10.22
C ALA A 73 10.33 12.45 -11.12
N TYR A 74 9.57 12.45 -12.23
CA TYR A 74 9.48 13.56 -13.20
C TYR A 74 8.15 14.34 -13.15
N GLU A 75 7.42 14.31 -12.04
CA GLU A 75 6.18 15.08 -11.83
C GLU A 75 5.14 14.96 -12.94
N ALA A 76 4.53 13.82 -13.13
CA ALA A 76 3.50 13.68 -14.15
C ALA A 76 2.10 13.44 -13.57
N ARG A 77 1.14 14.25 -14.05
CA ARG A 77 -0.27 14.31 -13.64
C ARG A 77 -1.15 13.20 -14.19
N SER A 78 -2.01 12.69 -13.31
CA SER A 78 -3.40 12.19 -13.57
C SER A 78 -3.66 10.91 -14.36
N LEU A 79 -4.41 9.97 -13.75
CA LEU A 79 -5.49 9.19 -14.40
C LEU A 79 -6.56 8.69 -13.40
N LYS A 80 -7.80 8.57 -13.90
CA LYS A 80 -9.05 8.29 -13.17
C LYS A 80 -9.33 6.78 -13.09
N ALA A 81 -9.96 6.32 -12.02
CA ALA A 81 -10.65 5.03 -11.96
C ALA A 81 -11.94 5.12 -11.13
N SER A 82 -12.99 4.43 -11.60
CA SER A 82 -14.36 4.46 -11.09
C SER A 82 -14.77 3.15 -10.40
N GLU A 83 -15.60 3.29 -9.39
CA GLU A 83 -16.63 2.42 -8.81
C GLU A 83 -16.37 0.92 -8.64
N ARG A 84 -16.12 0.48 -7.38
CA ARG A 84 -16.57 -0.81 -6.83
C ARG A 84 -16.58 -0.86 -5.30
N LEU A 85 -17.59 -1.55 -4.76
CA LEU A 85 -17.77 -2.20 -3.46
C LEU A 85 -18.65 -1.50 -2.43
N GLN A 86 -19.77 -2.19 -2.12
CA GLN A 86 -20.80 -1.63 -1.26
C GLN A 86 -20.61 -1.90 0.24
N THR A 87 -19.78 -2.85 0.65
CA THR A 87 -19.68 -3.29 2.05
C THR A 87 -18.33 -3.08 2.71
N ASP A 88 -17.21 -3.39 2.05
CA ASP A 88 -15.88 -3.07 2.55
C ASP A 88 -15.18 -2.10 1.60
N LYS A 89 -14.96 -0.90 2.09
CA LYS A 89 -14.35 0.18 1.32
C LYS A 89 -12.94 -0.15 0.83
N PHE A 90 -12.23 -1.07 1.48
CA PHE A 90 -10.84 -1.42 1.20
C PHE A 90 -10.65 -2.84 0.64
N ALA A 91 -11.72 -3.64 0.54
CA ALA A 91 -11.65 -5.07 0.21
C ALA A 91 -10.81 -5.40 -1.04
N LEU A 92 -10.84 -4.55 -2.08
CA LEU A 92 -10.03 -4.75 -3.30
C LEU A 92 -8.52 -4.65 -3.08
N LEU A 93 -8.10 -3.91 -2.06
CA LEU A 93 -6.69 -3.66 -1.77
C LEU A 93 -6.23 -4.41 -0.52
N SER A 94 -7.15 -4.94 0.29
CA SER A 94 -6.82 -5.54 1.59
C SER A 94 -5.90 -6.74 1.46
N GLU A 95 -6.10 -7.61 0.48
CA GLU A 95 -5.26 -8.78 0.26
C GLU A 95 -3.83 -8.37 -0.11
N ILE A 96 -3.68 -7.47 -1.09
CA ILE A 96 -2.37 -6.94 -1.50
C ILE A 96 -1.69 -6.23 -0.35
N TRP A 97 -2.44 -5.39 0.38
CA TRP A 97 -1.91 -4.64 1.50
C TRP A 97 -1.41 -5.55 2.62
N ASN A 98 -2.21 -6.54 3.01
CA ASN A 98 -1.83 -7.50 4.04
C ASN A 98 -0.59 -8.30 3.62
N ARG A 99 -0.53 -8.72 2.36
CA ARG A 99 0.65 -9.42 1.83
C ARG A 99 1.89 -8.54 1.81
N PHE A 100 1.76 -7.28 1.40
CA PHE A 100 2.84 -6.29 1.46
C PHE A 100 3.37 -6.13 2.90
N ILE A 101 2.48 -5.99 3.89
CA ILE A 101 2.87 -5.87 5.30
C ILE A 101 3.55 -7.13 5.80
N ASN A 102 3.03 -8.31 5.49
CA ASN A 102 3.65 -9.59 5.88
C ASN A 102 5.06 -9.72 5.27
N ASN A 103 5.21 -9.47 3.98
CA ASN A 103 6.51 -9.50 3.30
C ASN A 103 7.49 -8.49 3.94
N SER A 104 7.00 -7.30 4.30
CA SER A 104 7.81 -6.28 4.98
C SER A 104 8.30 -6.76 6.34
N GLN A 105 7.45 -7.41 7.13
CA GLN A 105 7.81 -7.97 8.44
C GLN A 105 8.78 -9.15 8.32
N ASP A 106 8.62 -9.98 7.30
CA ASP A 106 9.52 -11.10 7.04
C ASP A 106 10.92 -10.65 6.61
N CYS A 107 11.00 -9.51 5.91
CA CYS A 107 12.26 -9.00 5.36
C CYS A 107 13.07 -8.18 6.37
N TYR A 108 12.43 -7.49 7.31
CA TYR A 108 13.10 -6.52 8.17
C TYR A 108 12.58 -6.53 9.62
N LYS A 109 13.51 -6.47 10.57
CA LYS A 109 13.22 -6.26 11.99
C LYS A 109 13.51 -4.81 12.36
N PRO A 110 12.52 -4.06 12.84
CA PRO A 110 12.72 -2.66 13.21
C PRO A 110 13.62 -2.52 14.45
N TYR A 111 14.18 -1.34 14.61
CA TYR A 111 14.88 -0.92 15.84
C TYR A 111 13.89 -0.74 17.00
N GLU A 112 14.44 -0.38 18.18
CA GLU A 112 13.65 -0.25 19.41
C GLU A 112 12.62 0.88 19.36
N ASN A 113 12.89 1.93 18.57
CA ASN A 113 12.05 3.11 18.45
C ASN A 113 11.16 3.03 17.21
N ILE A 114 9.87 2.88 17.44
CA ILE A 114 8.84 2.86 16.38
C ILE A 114 7.94 4.09 16.55
N SER A 115 7.79 4.85 15.48
CA SER A 115 6.80 5.92 15.38
C SER A 115 5.50 5.39 14.80
N ILE A 116 4.38 5.73 15.42
CA ILE A 116 3.04 5.44 14.90
C ILE A 116 2.39 6.76 14.52
N ASP A 117 2.23 6.99 13.22
CA ASP A 117 1.65 8.24 12.71
C ASP A 117 0.64 8.01 11.60
N LYS A 118 -0.11 9.07 11.30
CA LYS A 118 -1.08 9.12 10.22
C LYS A 118 -0.46 9.73 8.98
N GLN A 119 -0.22 8.90 7.96
CA GLN A 119 0.28 9.35 6.67
C GLN A 119 -0.87 9.54 5.68
N LEU A 120 -0.92 10.69 5.01
CA LEU A 120 -1.83 10.94 3.89
C LEU A 120 -1.07 10.72 2.58
N PHE A 121 -1.50 9.75 1.80
CA PHE A 121 -1.03 9.54 0.43
C PHE A 121 -1.92 10.32 -0.54
N PRO A 122 -1.41 11.36 -1.18
CA PRO A 122 -2.20 12.17 -2.10
C PRO A 122 -2.72 11.34 -3.27
N THR A 123 -4.00 11.47 -3.55
CA THR A 123 -4.59 10.84 -4.74
C THR A 123 -5.73 11.69 -5.28
N LYS A 124 -5.89 11.65 -6.58
CA LYS A 124 -7.05 12.24 -7.29
C LYS A 124 -8.15 11.22 -7.55
N VAL A 125 -7.88 9.94 -7.26
CA VAL A 125 -8.87 8.88 -7.41
C VAL A 125 -9.98 9.07 -6.40
N ARG A 126 -11.21 9.07 -6.86
CA ARG A 126 -12.39 9.11 -6.00
C ARG A 126 -12.69 7.69 -5.52
N CYS A 127 -12.32 7.39 -4.29
CA CYS A 127 -12.73 6.17 -3.61
C CYS A 127 -13.47 6.52 -2.31
N ARG A 128 -14.24 5.55 -1.78
CA ARG A 128 -15.11 5.77 -0.61
C ARG A 128 -14.38 6.12 0.68
N PHE A 129 -13.07 5.88 0.72
CA PHE A 129 -12.20 6.16 1.87
C PHE A 129 -11.21 7.30 1.63
N THR A 130 -11.35 8.04 0.51
CA THR A 130 -10.58 9.27 0.30
C THR A 130 -10.95 10.30 1.36
N GLN A 131 -9.92 10.86 2.01
CA GLN A 131 -10.08 11.90 3.03
C GLN A 131 -9.81 13.27 2.42
N TYR A 132 -10.58 14.24 2.86
CA TYR A 132 -10.35 15.65 2.55
C TYR A 132 -9.71 16.34 3.75
N ILE A 133 -8.56 16.99 3.54
CA ILE A 133 -7.83 17.73 4.58
C ILE A 133 -7.51 19.11 4.03
N PRO A 134 -8.27 20.16 4.43
CA PRO A 134 -8.18 21.49 3.82
C PRO A 134 -6.82 22.16 4.00
N ASN A 135 -6.12 21.86 5.11
CA ASN A 135 -4.85 22.50 5.52
C ASN A 135 -3.60 21.81 4.91
N LYS A 136 -3.76 20.81 4.05
CA LYS A 136 -2.63 20.16 3.37
C LYS A 136 -2.51 20.68 1.93
N PRO A 137 -1.30 20.78 1.37
CA PRO A 137 -1.09 21.17 -0.02
C PRO A 137 -1.89 20.29 -1.00
N HIS A 138 -1.91 19.00 -0.74
CA HIS A 138 -2.77 18.03 -1.41
C HIS A 138 -3.99 17.74 -0.53
N LYS A 139 -5.12 18.34 -0.87
CA LYS A 139 -6.34 18.31 -0.04
C LYS A 139 -7.02 16.93 -0.02
N PHE A 140 -6.79 16.08 -1.00
CA PHE A 140 -7.39 14.75 -1.12
C PHE A 140 -6.34 13.66 -1.09
N GLY A 141 -6.62 12.57 -0.39
CA GLY A 141 -5.73 11.41 -0.32
C GLY A 141 -6.32 10.26 0.48
N VAL A 142 -5.65 9.13 0.43
CA VAL A 142 -5.91 7.99 1.30
C VAL A 142 -5.02 8.12 2.53
N LYS A 143 -5.62 7.98 3.70
CA LYS A 143 -4.91 8.05 4.96
C LYS A 143 -4.64 6.66 5.50
N PHE A 144 -3.41 6.44 5.95
CA PHE A 144 -3.00 5.23 6.65
C PHE A 144 -2.49 5.56 8.04
N TRP A 145 -2.68 4.64 8.96
CA TRP A 145 -1.88 4.54 10.15
C TRP A 145 -0.69 3.66 9.84
N LEU A 146 0.52 4.15 10.07
CA LEU A 146 1.75 3.42 9.79
C LEU A 146 2.59 3.33 11.06
N ALA A 147 3.15 2.15 11.29
CA ALA A 147 4.22 1.93 12.25
C ALA A 147 5.55 1.91 11.50
N VAL A 148 6.38 2.89 11.76
CA VAL A 148 7.61 3.17 11.00
C VAL A 148 8.80 3.17 11.95
N ASP A 149 9.86 2.50 11.56
CA ASP A 149 11.14 2.55 12.25
C ASP A 149 11.74 3.97 12.15
N VAL A 150 12.05 4.56 13.30
CA VAL A 150 12.51 5.96 13.37
C VAL A 150 13.88 6.16 12.70
N GLN A 151 14.73 5.13 12.69
CA GLN A 151 16.09 5.25 12.14
C GLN A 151 16.17 5.04 10.64
N THR A 152 15.32 4.15 10.11
CA THR A 152 15.40 3.73 8.70
C THR A 152 14.21 4.13 7.87
N GLU A 153 13.18 4.70 8.50
CA GLU A 153 11.88 5.03 7.88
C GLU A 153 11.17 3.80 7.28
N TYR A 154 11.57 2.59 7.69
CA TYR A 154 10.99 1.36 7.17
C TYR A 154 9.58 1.13 7.76
N ILE A 155 8.61 0.85 6.87
CA ILE A 155 7.23 0.54 7.26
C ILE A 155 7.18 -0.91 7.74
N SER A 156 6.98 -1.11 9.05
CA SER A 156 6.86 -2.43 9.67
C SER A 156 5.42 -2.92 9.79
N ASN A 157 4.46 -2.00 9.86
CA ASN A 157 3.04 -2.31 9.93
C ASN A 157 2.19 -1.11 9.51
N GLY A 158 0.92 -1.35 9.20
CA GLY A 158 0.00 -0.27 8.91
C GLY A 158 -1.39 -0.76 8.49
N PHE A 159 -2.36 0.14 8.57
CA PHE A 159 -3.73 -0.12 8.12
C PHE A 159 -4.38 1.17 7.58
N PRO A 160 -5.30 1.05 6.61
CA PRO A 160 -5.99 2.19 6.06
C PRO A 160 -6.96 2.81 7.07
N TYR A 161 -7.05 4.13 7.07
CA TYR A 161 -8.07 4.85 7.81
C TYR A 161 -9.33 5.01 6.95
N MET A 162 -10.40 4.34 7.32
CA MET A 162 -11.63 4.25 6.54
C MET A 162 -12.63 5.40 6.79
N GLY A 163 -12.27 6.37 7.60
CA GLY A 163 -13.16 7.44 8.06
C GLY A 163 -13.73 7.17 9.46
N LYS A 164 -14.64 8.03 9.91
CA LYS A 164 -15.38 7.81 11.16
C LYS A 164 -16.42 6.71 10.92
N ASP A 165 -16.46 5.71 11.80
CA ASP A 165 -17.57 4.77 11.84
C ASP A 165 -18.82 5.51 12.33
N GLU A 166 -19.82 5.62 11.49
CA GLU A 166 -21.11 6.23 11.85
C GLU A 166 -21.82 5.47 12.99
N THR A 167 -21.47 4.20 13.17
CA THR A 167 -22.02 3.35 14.24
C THR A 167 -21.55 3.72 15.65
N ARG A 168 -20.47 4.49 15.80
CA ARG A 168 -19.97 4.94 17.12
C ARG A 168 -20.59 6.24 17.65
N CYS A 169 -21.35 6.96 16.84
CA CYS A 169 -21.96 8.24 17.25
C CYS A 169 -23.28 8.12 18.05
N SER A 170 -23.83 6.92 18.24
CA SER A 170 -25.11 6.74 18.94
C SER A 170 -25.04 6.49 20.46
N ARG A 171 -23.83 6.48 21.07
CA ARG A 171 -23.69 6.41 22.54
C ARG A 171 -23.20 7.72 23.11
N GLY A 172 -24.12 8.65 23.41
CA GLY A 172 -23.74 9.85 24.15
C GLY A 172 -24.70 11.02 24.14
N LYS A 173 -25.99 10.83 23.87
CA LYS A 173 -26.99 11.85 24.29
C LYS A 173 -27.38 11.55 25.74
N ARG A 174 -26.63 12.09 26.70
CA ARG A 174 -27.13 12.31 28.06
C ARG A 174 -28.14 13.44 27.97
N THR A 175 -29.40 13.13 28.12
CA THR A 175 -30.46 14.09 28.45
C THR A 175 -30.16 14.68 29.82
N ARG A 176 -30.07 15.98 29.87
CA ARG A 176 -30.25 16.76 31.09
C ARG A 176 -31.73 17.14 31.21
#